data_b80e1f6bf710a2914c1f6de31dc492e5
#
_entry.id   b80e1f6bf710a2914c1f6de31dc492e5
#
_cell.length_a   1.000
_cell.length_b   1.000
_cell.length_c   1.000
_cell.angle_alpha   90.00
_cell.angle_beta   90.00
_cell.angle_gamma   90.00
#
_symmetry.space_group_name_H-M   'P 1'
#
loop_
_entity.id
_entity.type
_entity.pdbx_description
1 polymer ?
#
loop_
_entity_poly.entity_id
_entity_poly.type
_entity_poly.pdbx_seq_one_letter_code
_entity_poly.pdbx_strand_id
1 'polypeptide(L)'
;NFFKSKTAIITLFAACFVVLISLGVRQVFGLFFIDFNESLNVSNTAFGFAIGIQMLMWGLTGPIFGALADKYGGHVAIISAFIFYTLGIYFLYTGPNTGIFFQIHMGLLIGIGLGGTAISIPMSVVGKHFPLSTRTIAMSIVTALGSFGYFLSPIFTNYSLKEYGWNYTLFIFSLVLITGLIAAYFV
;
A
#
# COMPACT_ATOMS: atom_id res chain seq x y z
N ASN A 1 21.41 13.65 19.94
CA ASN A 1 21.85 12.68 18.92
C ASN A 1 20.63 12.00 18.30
N PHE A 2 20.27 12.42 17.10
CA PHE A 2 19.08 12.00 16.34
C PHE A 2 19.05 10.47 16.08
N PHE A 3 20.22 9.83 15.99
CA PHE A 3 20.40 8.44 15.58
C PHE A 3 21.12 7.55 16.63
N LYS A 4 20.79 7.68 17.91
CA LYS A 4 21.46 6.88 18.96
C LYS A 4 21.07 5.39 18.99
N SER A 5 19.93 4.99 18.45
CA SER A 5 19.51 3.59 18.40
C SER A 5 19.48 3.07 16.97
N LYS A 6 20.29 2.04 16.69
CA LYS A 6 20.27 1.34 15.39
C LYS A 6 18.86 0.84 15.04
N THR A 7 18.13 0.36 16.03
CA THR A 7 16.74 -0.11 15.88
C THR A 7 15.83 0.99 15.38
N ALA A 8 15.87 2.20 15.99
CA ALA A 8 15.02 3.32 15.56
C ALA A 8 15.27 3.74 14.11
N ILE A 9 16.53 3.71 13.67
CA ILE A 9 16.89 4.02 12.29
C ILE A 9 16.34 2.96 11.33
N ILE A 10 16.51 1.68 11.65
CA ILE A 10 16.00 0.57 10.83
C ILE A 10 14.48 0.66 10.72
N THR A 11 13.78 0.85 11.84
CA THR A 11 12.33 1.04 11.87
C THR A 11 11.89 2.25 11.01
N LEU A 12 12.62 3.37 11.08
CA LEU A 12 12.32 4.54 10.26
C LEU A 12 12.42 4.23 8.75
N PHE A 13 13.54 3.64 8.31
CA PHE A 13 13.73 3.28 6.90
C PHE A 13 12.71 2.24 6.43
N ALA A 14 12.43 1.23 7.24
CA ALA A 14 11.43 0.22 6.94
C ALA A 14 10.02 0.83 6.82
N ALA A 15 9.62 1.70 7.75
CA ALA A 15 8.36 2.40 7.70
C ALA A 15 8.23 3.32 6.47
N CYS A 16 9.30 4.03 6.12
CA CYS A 16 9.37 4.85 4.92
C CYS A 16 9.17 4.03 3.65
N PHE A 17 9.83 2.88 3.56
CA PHE A 17 9.73 1.98 2.42
C PHE A 17 8.33 1.37 2.29
N VAL A 18 7.74 0.94 3.42
CA VAL A 18 6.35 0.45 3.51
C VAL A 18 5.37 1.48 2.95
N VAL A 19 5.45 2.72 3.42
CA VAL A 19 4.53 3.79 3.01
C VAL A 19 4.75 4.19 1.54
N LEU A 20 6.01 4.29 1.10
CA LEU A 20 6.37 4.58 -0.29
C LEU A 20 5.74 3.59 -1.26
N ILE A 21 5.90 2.28 -1.00
CA ILE A 21 5.35 1.22 -1.86
C ILE A 21 3.82 1.23 -1.79
N SER A 22 3.25 1.25 -0.59
CA SER A 22 1.81 1.13 -0.41
C SER A 22 1.05 2.25 -1.10
N LEU A 23 1.47 3.49 -0.88
CA LEU A 23 0.83 4.66 -1.49
C LEU A 23 1.18 4.81 -2.96
N GLY A 24 2.40 4.43 -3.35
CA GLY A 24 2.83 4.46 -4.74
C GLY A 24 1.99 3.53 -5.62
N VAL A 25 1.84 2.27 -5.23
CA VAL A 25 1.00 1.30 -5.98
C VAL A 25 -0.46 1.76 -6.02
N ARG A 26 -1.00 2.27 -4.92
CA ARG A 26 -2.38 2.76 -4.87
C ARG A 26 -2.63 3.92 -5.84
N GLN A 27 -1.69 4.84 -5.97
CA GLN A 27 -1.87 6.07 -6.74
C GLN A 27 -2.09 5.84 -8.24
N VAL A 28 -1.56 4.75 -8.77
CA VAL A 28 -1.50 4.51 -10.21
C VAL A 28 -2.65 3.68 -10.79
N PHE A 29 -3.61 3.26 -9.98
CA PHE A 29 -4.74 2.46 -10.49
C PHE A 29 -5.53 3.15 -11.59
N GLY A 30 -5.62 4.48 -11.56
CA GLY A 30 -6.25 5.24 -12.64
C GLY A 30 -5.62 5.04 -14.01
N LEU A 31 -4.31 4.73 -14.08
CA LEU A 31 -3.61 4.48 -15.34
C LEU A 31 -4.02 3.14 -15.98
N PHE A 32 -4.48 2.18 -15.17
CA PHE A 32 -4.94 0.87 -15.66
C PHE A 32 -6.37 0.90 -16.21
N PHE A 33 -7.09 2.02 -16.06
CA PHE A 33 -8.51 2.07 -16.37
C PHE A 33 -8.79 1.71 -17.84
N ILE A 34 -8.02 2.27 -18.79
CA ILE A 34 -8.18 2.00 -20.23
C ILE A 34 -7.96 0.52 -20.52
N ASP A 35 -6.88 -0.05 -20.00
CA ASP A 35 -6.54 -1.46 -20.18
C ASP A 35 -7.61 -2.39 -19.58
N PHE A 36 -8.13 -2.07 -18.39
CA PHE A 36 -9.19 -2.85 -17.75
C PHE A 36 -10.52 -2.74 -18.50
N ASN A 37 -10.83 -1.58 -19.06
CA ASN A 37 -12.01 -1.41 -19.87
C ASN A 37 -11.94 -2.24 -21.16
N GLU A 38 -10.83 -2.19 -21.86
CA GLU A 38 -10.63 -2.89 -23.14
C GLU A 38 -10.45 -4.40 -22.96
N SER A 39 -9.67 -4.83 -21.97
CA SER A 39 -9.30 -6.25 -21.81
C SER A 39 -10.27 -7.05 -20.93
N LEU A 40 -10.89 -6.40 -19.92
CA LEU A 40 -11.75 -7.05 -18.93
C LEU A 40 -13.20 -6.61 -19.02
N ASN A 41 -13.56 -5.73 -19.97
CA ASN A 41 -14.89 -5.10 -20.09
C ASN A 41 -15.37 -4.42 -18.80
N VAL A 42 -14.46 -3.82 -18.04
CA VAL A 42 -14.79 -3.08 -16.81
C VAL A 42 -15.31 -1.71 -17.17
N SER A 43 -16.58 -1.44 -16.92
CA SER A 43 -17.19 -0.14 -17.18
C SER A 43 -16.65 0.97 -16.26
N ASN A 44 -16.80 2.24 -16.68
CA ASN A 44 -16.47 3.41 -15.86
C ASN A 44 -17.13 3.35 -14.47
N THR A 45 -18.39 2.94 -14.44
CA THR A 45 -19.16 2.81 -13.20
C THR A 45 -18.60 1.72 -12.30
N ALA A 46 -18.26 0.55 -12.87
CA ALA A 46 -17.68 -0.56 -12.10
C ALA A 46 -16.30 -0.20 -11.54
N PHE A 47 -15.48 0.49 -12.33
CA PHE A 47 -14.15 0.96 -11.88
C PHE A 47 -14.28 2.01 -10.76
N GLY A 48 -15.13 3.02 -10.95
CA GLY A 48 -15.38 4.05 -9.94
C GLY A 48 -15.95 3.46 -8.64
N PHE A 49 -16.82 2.46 -8.74
CA PHE A 49 -17.38 1.75 -7.58
C PHE A 49 -16.30 0.95 -6.84
N ALA A 50 -15.40 0.28 -7.54
CA ALA A 50 -14.26 -0.41 -6.93
C ALA A 50 -13.35 0.56 -6.16
N ILE A 51 -13.03 1.72 -6.72
CA ILE A 51 -12.27 2.77 -6.03
C ILE A 51 -13.03 3.29 -4.80
N GLY A 52 -14.36 3.45 -4.89
CA GLY A 52 -15.20 3.84 -3.76
C GLY A 52 -15.15 2.82 -2.62
N ILE A 53 -15.30 1.52 -2.93
CA ILE A 53 -15.14 0.43 -1.95
C ILE A 53 -13.75 0.45 -1.34
N GLN A 54 -12.71 0.64 -2.17
CA GLN A 54 -11.32 0.69 -1.70
C GLN A 54 -11.11 1.79 -0.65
N MET A 55 -11.64 3.00 -0.91
CA MET A 55 -11.54 4.11 0.03
C MET A 55 -12.34 3.86 1.31
N LEU A 56 -13.54 3.29 1.19
CA LEU A 56 -14.37 2.94 2.33
C LEU A 56 -13.67 1.89 3.22
N MET A 57 -13.14 0.84 2.62
CA MET A 57 -12.42 -0.21 3.35
C MET A 57 -11.15 0.33 3.99
N TRP A 58 -10.39 1.18 3.30
CA TRP A 58 -9.23 1.86 3.89
C TRP A 58 -9.61 2.62 5.17
N GLY A 59 -10.68 3.41 5.13
CA GLY A 59 -11.16 4.14 6.30
C GLY A 59 -11.64 3.23 7.44
N LEU A 60 -12.43 2.21 7.13
CA LEU A 60 -13.02 1.30 8.11
C LEU A 60 -12.00 0.37 8.78
N THR A 61 -10.99 -0.08 8.03
CA THR A 61 -10.01 -1.05 8.53
C THR A 61 -8.83 -0.40 9.24
N GLY A 62 -8.59 0.91 9.03
CA GLY A 62 -7.55 1.65 9.73
C GLY A 62 -7.61 1.51 11.26
N PRO A 63 -8.75 1.77 11.91
CA PRO A 63 -8.91 1.55 13.35
C PRO A 63 -8.69 0.08 13.78
N ILE A 64 -9.10 -0.88 12.95
CA ILE A 64 -8.92 -2.31 13.23
C ILE A 64 -7.44 -2.66 13.26
N PHE A 65 -6.68 -2.22 12.23
CA PHE A 65 -5.23 -2.41 12.22
C PHE A 65 -4.51 -1.59 13.31
N GLY A 66 -5.06 -0.43 13.69
CA GLY A 66 -4.59 0.33 14.84
C GLY A 66 -4.68 -0.48 16.13
N ALA A 67 -5.85 -1.05 16.43
CA ALA A 67 -6.05 -1.91 17.58
C ALA A 67 -5.17 -3.18 17.54
N LEU A 68 -4.98 -3.76 16.35
CA LEU A 68 -4.08 -4.89 16.13
C LEU A 68 -2.63 -4.51 16.43
N ALA A 69 -2.18 -3.34 15.97
CA ALA A 69 -0.85 -2.80 16.23
C ALA A 69 -0.60 -2.50 17.71
N ASP A 70 -1.61 -2.02 18.44
CA ASP A 70 -1.50 -1.76 19.86
C ASP A 70 -1.45 -3.05 20.70
N LYS A 71 -2.14 -4.11 20.25
CA LYS A 71 -2.19 -5.39 20.97
C LYS A 71 -1.02 -6.31 20.67
N TYR A 72 -0.61 -6.40 19.39
CA TYR A 72 0.35 -7.41 18.92
C TYR A 72 1.64 -6.81 18.32
N GLY A 73 1.71 -5.48 18.23
CA GLY A 73 2.84 -4.77 17.61
C GLY A 73 2.57 -4.33 16.19
N GLY A 74 3.27 -3.27 15.76
CA GLY A 74 3.09 -2.66 14.44
C GLY A 74 3.40 -3.60 13.29
N HIS A 75 4.46 -4.41 13.43
CA HIS A 75 4.85 -5.38 12.41
C HIS A 75 3.74 -6.38 12.07
N VAL A 76 3.01 -6.91 13.09
CA VAL A 76 1.91 -7.86 12.88
C VAL A 76 0.77 -7.19 12.09
N ALA A 77 0.42 -5.96 12.45
CA ALA A 77 -0.64 -5.21 11.77
C ALA A 77 -0.26 -4.93 10.31
N ILE A 78 0.97 -4.46 10.06
CA ILE A 78 1.43 -4.11 8.71
C ILE A 78 1.59 -5.35 7.84
N ILE A 79 2.15 -6.46 8.36
CA ILE A 79 2.29 -7.73 7.63
C ILE A 79 0.93 -8.26 7.22
N SER A 80 -0.03 -8.34 8.18
CA SER A 80 -1.38 -8.83 7.86
C SER A 80 -2.09 -7.95 6.83
N ALA A 81 -1.91 -6.64 6.89
CA ALA A 81 -2.45 -5.72 5.88
C ALA A 81 -1.80 -5.91 4.51
N PHE A 82 -0.47 -6.09 4.44
CA PHE A 82 0.21 -6.39 3.18
C PHE A 82 -0.23 -7.71 2.55
N ILE A 83 -0.58 -8.71 3.34
CA ILE A 83 -1.15 -9.98 2.82
C ILE A 83 -2.42 -9.67 2.02
N PHE A 84 -3.37 -8.92 2.58
CA PHE A 84 -4.58 -8.53 1.85
C PHE A 84 -4.27 -7.70 0.60
N TYR A 85 -3.35 -6.76 0.70
CA TYR A 85 -2.98 -5.92 -0.42
C TYR A 85 -2.35 -6.75 -1.56
N THR A 86 -1.39 -7.60 -1.23
CA THR A 86 -0.71 -8.47 -2.20
C THR A 86 -1.69 -9.46 -2.84
N LEU A 87 -2.59 -10.05 -2.06
CA LEU A 87 -3.64 -10.93 -2.59
C LEU A 87 -4.57 -10.18 -3.54
N GLY A 88 -4.95 -8.94 -3.22
CA GLY A 88 -5.77 -8.13 -4.11
C GLY A 88 -5.11 -7.91 -5.48
N ILE A 89 -3.84 -7.50 -5.50
CA ILE A 89 -3.06 -7.32 -6.74
C ILE A 89 -2.86 -8.67 -7.46
N TYR A 90 -2.52 -9.72 -6.73
CA TYR A 90 -2.29 -11.04 -7.31
C TYR A 90 -3.55 -11.59 -7.98
N PHE A 91 -4.72 -11.43 -7.36
CA PHE A 91 -5.98 -11.86 -7.97
C PHE A 91 -6.43 -10.96 -9.12
N LEU A 92 -6.07 -9.67 -9.13
CA LEU A 92 -6.23 -8.84 -10.33
C LEU A 92 -5.37 -9.33 -11.49
N TYR A 93 -4.20 -9.90 -11.20
CA TYR A 93 -3.30 -10.48 -12.18
C TYR A 93 -3.78 -11.84 -12.70
N THR A 94 -4.24 -12.75 -11.81
CA THR A 94 -4.49 -14.17 -12.15
C THR A 94 -5.95 -14.59 -12.14
N GLY A 95 -6.80 -13.86 -11.43
CA GLY A 95 -8.17 -14.25 -11.14
C GLY A 95 -9.19 -13.82 -12.19
N PRO A 96 -10.43 -14.30 -12.05
CA PRO A 96 -11.54 -13.77 -12.83
C PRO A 96 -11.81 -12.32 -12.39
N ASN A 97 -11.72 -11.37 -13.34
CA ASN A 97 -11.90 -9.93 -13.07
C ASN A 97 -13.21 -9.41 -13.69
N THR A 98 -14.28 -10.18 -13.60
CA THR A 98 -15.61 -9.80 -14.09
C THR A 98 -16.59 -9.58 -12.95
N GLY A 99 -17.48 -8.61 -13.08
CA GLY A 99 -18.56 -8.36 -12.12
C GLY A 99 -18.06 -8.16 -10.69
N ILE A 100 -18.57 -8.98 -9.77
CA ILE A 100 -18.28 -8.89 -8.32
C ILE A 100 -16.81 -9.18 -7.98
N PHE A 101 -16.13 -10.05 -8.74
CA PHE A 101 -14.74 -10.40 -8.46
C PHE A 101 -13.80 -9.21 -8.61
N PHE A 102 -14.01 -8.37 -9.61
CA PHE A 102 -13.25 -7.12 -9.76
C PHE A 102 -13.41 -6.21 -8.53
N GLN A 103 -14.65 -6.10 -8.01
CA GLN A 103 -14.93 -5.32 -6.79
C GLN A 103 -14.23 -5.89 -5.56
N ILE A 104 -14.19 -7.22 -5.43
CA ILE A 104 -13.50 -7.88 -4.32
C ILE A 104 -11.99 -7.67 -4.41
N HIS A 105 -11.39 -7.89 -5.59
CA HIS A 105 -9.94 -7.81 -5.74
C HIS A 105 -9.45 -6.36 -5.62
N MET A 106 -10.00 -5.45 -6.43
CA MET A 106 -9.54 -4.07 -6.48
C MET A 106 -10.11 -3.20 -5.35
N GLY A 107 -11.37 -3.42 -4.97
CA GLY A 107 -12.03 -2.62 -3.94
C GLY A 107 -11.75 -3.14 -2.53
N LEU A 108 -12.22 -4.35 -2.25
CA LEU A 108 -12.22 -4.88 -0.88
C LEU A 108 -10.81 -5.24 -0.40
N LEU A 109 -10.08 -6.12 -1.09
CA LEU A 109 -8.81 -6.65 -0.61
C LEU A 109 -7.73 -5.55 -0.55
N ILE A 110 -7.60 -4.75 -1.61
CA ILE A 110 -6.63 -3.65 -1.63
C ILE A 110 -7.01 -2.59 -0.60
N GLY A 111 -8.29 -2.27 -0.45
CA GLY A 111 -8.77 -1.31 0.54
C GLY A 111 -8.47 -1.74 1.98
N ILE A 112 -8.70 -3.01 2.32
CA ILE A 112 -8.32 -3.59 3.61
C ILE A 112 -6.80 -3.45 3.82
N GLY A 113 -5.99 -3.82 2.82
CA GLY A 113 -4.54 -3.72 2.89
C GLY A 113 -4.04 -2.30 3.15
N LEU A 114 -4.64 -1.30 2.50
CA LEU A 114 -4.31 0.11 2.71
C LEU A 114 -4.58 0.59 4.15
N GLY A 115 -5.58 0.03 4.82
CA GLY A 115 -5.89 0.36 6.21
C GLY A 115 -4.73 0.17 7.19
N GLY A 116 -3.87 -0.81 6.95
CA GLY A 116 -2.72 -1.08 7.82
C GLY A 116 -1.36 -0.68 7.23
N THR A 117 -1.26 -0.51 5.91
CA THR A 117 0.03 -0.22 5.24
C THR A 117 0.22 1.25 4.87
N ALA A 118 -0.84 2.05 4.84
CA ALA A 118 -0.76 3.48 4.53
C ALA A 118 0.01 4.25 5.64
N ILE A 119 -0.23 5.54 5.80
CA ILE A 119 0.59 6.40 6.68
C ILE A 119 0.40 6.09 8.18
N SER A 120 -0.83 5.81 8.62
CA SER A 120 -1.22 5.87 10.04
C SER A 120 -0.43 4.91 10.93
N ILE A 121 -0.37 3.64 10.57
CA ILE A 121 0.28 2.61 11.39
C ILE A 121 1.81 2.74 11.35
N PRO A 122 2.48 2.81 10.18
CA PRO A 122 3.93 3.01 10.13
C PRO A 122 4.38 4.27 10.86
N MET A 123 3.65 5.38 10.70
CA MET A 123 3.94 6.64 11.38
C MET A 123 3.79 6.53 12.90
N SER A 124 2.75 5.83 13.40
CA SER A 124 2.55 5.59 14.82
C SER A 124 3.70 4.77 15.42
N VAL A 125 4.15 3.73 14.74
CA VAL A 125 5.29 2.90 15.19
C VAL A 125 6.57 3.72 15.26
N VAL A 126 6.89 4.50 14.22
CA VAL A 126 8.04 5.41 14.23
C VAL A 126 7.93 6.39 15.39
N GLY A 127 6.74 6.95 15.63
CA GLY A 127 6.51 7.88 16.74
C GLY A 127 6.78 7.29 18.13
N LYS A 128 6.64 5.97 18.31
CA LYS A 128 6.96 5.27 19.56
C LYS A 128 8.48 5.06 19.75
N HIS A 129 9.26 5.00 18.67
CA HIS A 129 10.72 4.73 18.73
C HIS A 129 11.58 5.99 18.83
N PHE A 130 11.00 7.18 18.62
CA PHE A 130 11.75 8.44 18.67
C PHE A 130 11.35 9.29 19.89
N PRO A 131 12.33 9.96 20.56
CA PRO A 131 12.06 10.87 21.67
C PRO A 131 11.23 12.07 21.20
N LEU A 132 10.51 12.71 22.13
CA LEU A 132 9.60 13.82 21.83
C LEU A 132 10.25 14.95 21.02
N SER A 133 11.54 15.22 21.27
CA SER A 133 12.30 16.27 20.58
C SER A 133 12.52 16.02 19.07
N THR A 134 12.49 14.77 18.63
CA THR A 134 12.79 14.39 17.24
C THR A 134 11.67 13.60 16.58
N ARG A 135 10.62 13.24 17.35
CA ARG A 135 9.46 12.47 16.89
C ARG A 135 8.79 13.08 15.67
N THR A 136 8.50 14.37 15.72
CA THR A 136 7.83 15.09 14.61
C THR A 136 8.65 15.01 13.33
N ILE A 137 9.97 15.17 13.41
CA ILE A 137 10.85 15.10 12.25
C ILE A 137 10.85 13.69 11.67
N ALA A 138 10.95 12.64 12.51
CA ALA A 138 10.90 11.26 12.04
C ALA A 138 9.57 10.93 11.34
N MET A 139 8.44 11.34 11.92
CA MET A 139 7.11 11.16 11.33
C MET A 139 6.96 11.93 10.00
N SER A 140 7.52 13.14 9.91
CA SER A 140 7.51 13.94 8.67
C SER A 140 8.32 13.29 7.56
N ILE A 141 9.43 12.61 7.87
CA ILE A 141 10.22 11.84 6.89
C ILE A 141 9.39 10.70 6.31
N VAL A 142 8.63 9.97 7.13
CA VAL A 142 7.73 8.90 6.65
C VAL A 142 6.70 9.46 5.66
N THR A 143 6.07 10.59 6.00
CA THR A 143 5.08 11.23 5.13
C THR A 143 5.69 11.75 3.83
N ALA A 144 6.88 12.36 3.91
CA ALA A 144 7.58 12.88 2.73
C ALA A 144 7.95 11.76 1.75
N LEU A 145 8.41 10.60 2.25
CA LEU A 145 8.72 9.46 1.39
C LEU A 145 7.46 8.78 0.83
N GLY A 146 6.34 8.80 1.55
CA GLY A 146 5.05 8.44 0.98
C GLY A 146 4.67 9.31 -0.22
N SER A 147 4.83 10.63 -0.08
CA SER A 147 4.61 11.58 -1.18
C SER A 147 5.58 11.37 -2.35
N PHE A 148 6.82 10.97 -2.08
CA PHE A 148 7.78 10.61 -3.11
C PHE A 148 7.34 9.34 -3.88
N GLY A 149 6.69 8.38 -3.20
CA GLY A 149 6.04 7.22 -3.84
C GLY A 149 4.97 7.66 -4.85
N TYR A 150 4.15 8.64 -4.52
CA TYR A 150 3.16 9.21 -5.45
C TYR A 150 3.79 9.82 -6.70
N PHE A 151 4.97 10.41 -6.58
CA PHE A 151 5.70 10.99 -7.71
C PHE A 151 6.36 9.93 -8.60
N LEU A 152 7.04 8.95 -8.01
CA LEU A 152 7.79 7.94 -8.77
C LEU A 152 6.89 6.92 -9.47
N SER A 153 5.81 6.49 -8.80
CA SER A 153 5.00 5.37 -9.29
C SER A 153 4.34 5.62 -10.64
N PRO A 154 3.78 6.80 -10.96
CA PRO A 154 3.22 7.05 -12.28
C PRO A 154 4.26 6.97 -13.41
N ILE A 155 5.49 7.42 -13.16
CA ILE A 155 6.58 7.37 -14.15
C ILE A 155 6.91 5.91 -14.49
N PHE A 156 7.14 5.11 -13.46
CA PHE A 156 7.43 3.68 -13.63
C PHE A 156 6.26 2.94 -14.26
N THR A 157 5.03 3.18 -13.78
CA THR A 157 3.83 2.49 -14.24
C THR A 157 3.53 2.80 -15.70
N ASN A 158 3.62 4.06 -16.10
CA ASN A 158 3.37 4.45 -17.49
C ASN A 158 4.39 3.80 -18.46
N TYR A 159 5.67 3.73 -18.05
CA TYR A 159 6.68 3.01 -18.79
C TYR A 159 6.36 1.50 -18.89
N SER A 160 6.05 0.88 -17.74
CA SER A 160 5.77 -0.56 -17.67
C SER A 160 4.50 -0.95 -18.45
N LEU A 161 3.43 -0.14 -18.39
CA LEU A 161 2.21 -0.35 -19.17
C LEU A 161 2.46 -0.31 -20.67
N LYS A 162 3.27 0.64 -21.15
CA LYS A 162 3.59 0.78 -22.58
C LYS A 162 4.46 -0.35 -23.13
N GLU A 163 5.46 -0.78 -22.36
CA GLU A 163 6.43 -1.78 -22.82
C GLU A 163 5.96 -3.23 -22.59
N TYR A 164 5.26 -3.50 -21.48
CA TYR A 164 4.96 -4.86 -21.03
C TYR A 164 3.47 -5.14 -20.85
N GLY A 165 2.63 -4.11 -20.91
CA GLY A 165 1.19 -4.21 -20.68
C GLY A 165 0.77 -4.30 -19.21
N TRP A 166 -0.54 -4.21 -18.99
CA TRP A 166 -1.13 -4.11 -17.65
C TRP A 166 -0.92 -5.38 -16.81
N ASN A 167 -1.01 -6.54 -17.44
CA ASN A 167 -0.91 -7.83 -16.74
C ASN A 167 0.49 -8.00 -16.12
N TYR A 168 1.55 -7.77 -16.90
CA TYR A 168 2.93 -7.83 -16.41
C TYR A 168 3.22 -6.75 -15.37
N THR A 169 2.64 -5.57 -15.51
CA THR A 169 2.78 -4.48 -14.54
C THR A 169 2.16 -4.86 -13.19
N LEU A 170 1.00 -5.53 -13.16
CA LEU A 170 0.42 -6.06 -11.92
C LEU A 170 1.27 -7.17 -11.30
N PHE A 171 1.89 -8.02 -12.12
CA PHE A 171 2.85 -9.01 -11.62
C PHE A 171 4.05 -8.35 -10.93
N ILE A 172 4.64 -7.31 -11.53
CA ILE A 172 5.71 -6.54 -10.89
C ILE A 172 5.21 -5.93 -9.57
N PHE A 173 4.01 -5.36 -9.54
CA PHE A 173 3.47 -4.79 -8.30
C PHE A 173 3.29 -5.83 -7.20
N SER A 174 2.87 -7.05 -7.53
CA SER A 174 2.79 -8.12 -6.52
C SER A 174 4.16 -8.45 -5.93
N LEU A 175 5.22 -8.48 -6.76
CA LEU A 175 6.60 -8.67 -6.28
C LEU A 175 7.07 -7.50 -5.41
N VAL A 176 6.78 -6.26 -5.81
CA VAL A 176 7.12 -5.06 -5.04
C VAL A 176 6.41 -5.09 -3.68
N LEU A 177 5.13 -5.47 -3.61
CA LEU A 177 4.41 -5.60 -2.34
C LEU A 177 4.98 -6.70 -1.44
N ILE A 178 5.51 -7.78 -2.00
CA ILE A 178 6.22 -8.82 -1.24
C ILE A 178 7.49 -8.24 -0.59
N THR A 179 8.23 -7.36 -1.27
CA THR A 179 9.36 -6.67 -0.63
C THR A 179 8.91 -5.77 0.53
N GLY A 180 7.74 -5.13 0.39
CA GLY A 180 7.09 -4.35 1.45
C GLY A 180 6.72 -5.22 2.66
N LEU A 181 6.26 -6.46 2.42
CA LEU A 181 5.95 -7.44 3.46
C LEU A 181 7.22 -7.83 4.25
N ILE A 182 8.35 -8.01 3.55
CA ILE A 182 9.65 -8.26 4.20
C ILE A 182 10.07 -7.05 5.03
N ALA A 183 9.95 -5.83 4.49
CA ALA A 183 10.28 -4.61 5.21
C ALA A 183 9.40 -4.40 6.45
N ALA A 184 8.13 -4.80 6.40
CA ALA A 184 7.18 -4.70 7.51
C ALA A 184 7.64 -5.46 8.77
N TYR A 185 8.47 -6.49 8.61
CA TYR A 185 9.04 -7.22 9.75
C TYR A 185 9.97 -6.35 10.61
N PHE A 186 10.56 -5.31 10.02
CA PHE A 186 11.48 -4.39 10.70
C PHE A 186 10.78 -3.13 11.23
N VAL A 187 9.47 -3.02 11.08
CA VAL A 187 8.62 -1.95 11.61
C VAL A 187 7.98 -2.40 12.92
#